data_7722f158c532d59c3e2f3cd68a833448
#
_entry.id   7722f158c532d59c3e2f3cd68a833448
#
_cell.length_a   1.000
_cell.length_b   1.000
_cell.length_c   1.000
_cell.angle_alpha   90.00
_cell.angle_beta   90.00
_cell.angle_gamma   90.00
#
_symmetry.space_group_name_H-M   'P 1'
#
loop_
_entity.id
_entity.type
_entity.pdbx_description
1 polymer ?
#
loop_
_entity_poly.entity_id
_entity_poly.type
_entity_poly.pdbx_seq_one_letter_code
_entity_poly.pdbx_strand_id
1 'polypeptide(L)'
;GGHRKGEVASSICLSHLGKRFSSISSLGTKVDAVNWLNDNVNEVNRQILKYAEENVDSVGMGTTVVIAIYTSEYLIFANIGDSSGFVLKNHKLHKVTKDHTLVNLLVEAGDLTEEEAKYHPKKNVLMKALGASEKCELDIFDVVDDKYDGILLCSDGLTNMLTNEQIEKVLNDDAICVLGNENKIKGAKDL
;
A
#
# COMPACT_ATOMS: atom_id res chain seq x y z
N GLY A 1 11.12 -2.35 3.03
CA GLY A 1 11.40 -3.72 3.19
C GLY A 1 12.46 -4.10 4.21
N GLY A 2 12.09 -4.31 5.46
CA GLY A 2 13.02 -4.76 6.51
C GLY A 2 13.32 -6.27 6.52
N HIS A 3 12.81 -7.02 5.55
CA HIS A 3 13.02 -8.46 5.42
C HIS A 3 14.16 -8.79 4.44
N ARG A 4 14.73 -10.00 4.56
CA ARG A 4 15.74 -10.49 3.60
C ARG A 4 15.22 -10.32 2.17
N LYS A 5 16.04 -9.68 1.31
CA LYS A 5 15.70 -9.50 -0.13
C LYS A 5 14.34 -8.81 -0.39
N GLY A 6 13.89 -7.93 0.51
CA GLY A 6 12.67 -7.14 0.32
C GLY A 6 12.69 -6.32 -0.97
N GLU A 7 13.86 -5.84 -1.38
CA GLU A 7 14.09 -5.15 -2.65
C GLU A 7 13.79 -6.03 -3.86
N VAL A 8 14.06 -7.34 -3.79
CA VAL A 8 13.75 -8.29 -4.87
C VAL A 8 12.24 -8.52 -4.92
N ALA A 9 11.61 -8.78 -3.78
CA ALA A 9 10.16 -9.01 -3.71
C ALA A 9 9.37 -7.79 -4.20
N SER A 10 9.74 -6.58 -3.78
CA SER A 10 9.09 -5.35 -4.24
C SER A 10 9.32 -5.10 -5.73
N SER A 11 10.50 -5.41 -6.26
CA SER A 11 10.81 -5.30 -7.68
C SER A 11 9.96 -6.27 -8.53
N ILE A 12 9.80 -7.53 -8.10
CA ILE A 12 8.90 -8.51 -8.73
C ILE A 12 7.47 -7.94 -8.77
N CYS A 13 7.00 -7.45 -7.63
CA CYS A 13 5.65 -6.87 -7.51
C CYS A 13 5.43 -5.72 -8.49
N LEU A 14 6.28 -4.71 -8.45
CA LEU A 14 6.17 -3.53 -9.32
C LEU A 14 6.29 -3.88 -10.80
N SER A 15 7.24 -4.76 -11.15
CA SER A 15 7.44 -5.16 -12.54
C SER A 15 6.23 -5.91 -13.10
N HIS A 16 5.66 -6.85 -12.33
CA HIS A 16 4.49 -7.60 -12.75
C HIS A 16 3.27 -6.70 -12.90
N LEU A 17 2.91 -5.97 -11.84
CA LEU A 17 1.73 -5.10 -11.85
C LEU A 17 1.84 -4.01 -12.91
N GLY A 18 3.01 -3.40 -13.08
CA GLY A 18 3.25 -2.38 -14.10
C GLY A 18 3.07 -2.92 -15.52
N LYS A 19 3.63 -4.09 -15.84
CA LYS A 19 3.46 -4.74 -17.14
C LYS A 19 2.00 -5.10 -17.41
N ARG A 20 1.32 -5.69 -16.43
CA ARG A 20 -0.07 -6.08 -16.56
C ARG A 20 -0.99 -4.88 -16.73
N PHE A 21 -0.77 -3.83 -15.94
CA PHE A 21 -1.54 -2.59 -16.07
C PHE A 21 -1.32 -1.90 -17.41
N SER A 22 -0.07 -1.86 -17.91
CA SER A 22 0.24 -1.26 -19.22
C SER A 22 -0.35 -2.04 -20.42
N SER A 23 -0.76 -3.29 -20.22
CA SER A 23 -1.33 -4.13 -21.27
C SER A 23 -2.84 -4.06 -21.41
N ILE A 24 -3.51 -3.37 -20.50
CA ILE A 24 -4.97 -3.20 -20.53
C ILE A 24 -5.35 -1.79 -20.96
N SER A 25 -6.47 -1.65 -21.64
CA SER A 25 -7.03 -0.35 -22.05
C SER A 25 -7.92 0.29 -20.99
N SER A 26 -8.52 -0.54 -20.12
CA SER A 26 -9.42 -0.10 -19.05
C SER A 26 -9.49 -1.17 -17.96
N LEU A 27 -9.73 -0.75 -16.73
CA LEU A 27 -10.05 -1.65 -15.61
C LEU A 27 -11.55 -1.96 -15.53
N GLY A 28 -12.38 -1.30 -16.36
CA GLY A 28 -13.83 -1.49 -16.36
C GLY A 28 -14.50 -0.98 -15.09
N THR A 29 -15.49 -1.73 -14.62
CA THR A 29 -16.23 -1.41 -13.39
C THR A 29 -15.36 -1.61 -12.14
N LYS A 30 -15.84 -1.12 -11.00
CA LYS A 30 -15.17 -1.37 -9.70
C LYS A 30 -14.99 -2.87 -9.42
N VAL A 31 -15.97 -3.69 -9.79
CA VAL A 31 -15.88 -5.16 -9.63
C VAL A 31 -14.79 -5.74 -10.52
N ASP A 32 -14.67 -5.29 -11.76
CA ASP A 32 -13.62 -5.72 -12.67
C ASP A 32 -12.23 -5.33 -12.14
N ALA A 33 -12.10 -4.12 -11.60
CA ALA A 33 -10.87 -3.65 -10.99
C ALA A 33 -10.46 -4.48 -9.76
N VAL A 34 -11.40 -4.82 -8.89
CA VAL A 34 -11.17 -5.68 -7.72
C VAL A 34 -10.75 -7.09 -8.15
N ASN A 35 -11.39 -7.67 -9.16
CA ASN A 35 -11.02 -8.97 -9.70
C ASN A 35 -9.60 -8.92 -10.30
N TRP A 36 -9.31 -7.88 -11.09
CA TRP A 36 -7.98 -7.67 -11.66
C TRP A 36 -6.89 -7.58 -10.58
N LEU A 37 -7.15 -6.83 -9.50
CA LEU A 37 -6.24 -6.72 -8.37
C LEU A 37 -5.98 -8.08 -7.72
N ASN A 38 -7.04 -8.82 -7.38
CA ASN A 38 -6.93 -10.13 -6.75
C ASN A 38 -6.13 -11.10 -7.61
N ASP A 39 -6.42 -11.19 -8.90
CA ASP A 39 -5.74 -12.10 -9.83
C ASP A 39 -4.25 -11.77 -9.95
N ASN A 40 -3.93 -10.49 -10.15
CA ASN A 40 -2.55 -10.07 -10.37
C ASN A 40 -1.71 -10.06 -9.09
N VAL A 41 -2.29 -9.69 -7.95
CA VAL A 41 -1.59 -9.73 -6.65
C VAL A 41 -1.32 -11.17 -6.21
N ASN A 42 -2.27 -12.09 -6.43
CA ASN A 42 -2.04 -13.52 -6.19
C ASN A 42 -0.97 -14.09 -7.12
N GLU A 43 -0.91 -13.65 -8.39
CA GLU A 43 0.17 -14.06 -9.30
C GLU A 43 1.53 -13.53 -8.84
N VAL A 44 1.61 -12.27 -8.39
CA VAL A 44 2.83 -11.72 -7.77
C VAL A 44 3.27 -12.56 -6.58
N ASN A 45 2.34 -12.92 -5.70
CA ASN A 45 2.63 -13.76 -4.54
C ASN A 45 3.26 -15.09 -4.93
N ARG A 46 2.69 -15.78 -5.93
CA ARG A 46 3.24 -17.02 -6.47
C ARG A 46 4.65 -16.83 -7.05
N GLN A 47 4.90 -15.73 -7.77
CA GLN A 47 6.23 -15.44 -8.33
C GLN A 47 7.27 -15.16 -7.24
N ILE A 48 6.90 -14.47 -6.16
CA ILE A 48 7.79 -14.23 -5.03
C ILE A 48 8.13 -15.55 -4.33
N LEU A 49 7.14 -16.40 -4.05
CA LEU A 49 7.34 -17.71 -3.43
C LEU A 49 8.23 -18.60 -4.30
N LYS A 50 7.94 -18.69 -5.58
CA LYS A 50 8.74 -19.45 -6.53
C LYS A 50 10.20 -18.99 -6.59
N TYR A 51 10.41 -17.66 -6.64
CA TYR A 51 11.76 -17.11 -6.62
C TYR A 51 12.51 -17.49 -5.33
N ALA A 52 11.83 -17.45 -4.18
CA ALA A 52 12.40 -17.84 -2.90
C ALA A 52 12.77 -19.33 -2.85
N GLU A 53 11.98 -20.22 -3.46
CA GLU A 53 12.27 -21.66 -3.56
C GLU A 53 13.50 -21.93 -4.45
N GLU A 54 13.65 -21.19 -5.54
CA GLU A 54 14.75 -21.33 -6.51
C GLU A 54 16.06 -20.68 -6.01
N ASN A 55 16.00 -19.82 -4.99
CA ASN A 55 17.13 -19.02 -4.49
C ASN A 55 17.24 -19.09 -2.97
N VAL A 56 18.12 -19.94 -2.46
CA VAL A 56 18.29 -20.23 -1.01
C VAL A 56 18.47 -18.96 -0.17
N ASP A 57 19.21 -17.97 -0.67
CA ASP A 57 19.42 -16.69 0.01
C ASP A 57 18.16 -15.80 0.10
N SER A 58 17.11 -16.17 -0.61
CA SER A 58 15.84 -15.43 -0.70
C SER A 58 14.71 -16.09 0.10
N VAL A 59 14.99 -17.18 0.80
CA VAL A 59 14.00 -17.85 1.66
C VAL A 59 13.48 -16.89 2.72
N GLY A 60 12.16 -16.76 2.80
CA GLY A 60 11.48 -15.84 3.71
C GLY A 60 11.48 -14.38 3.23
N MET A 61 11.84 -14.10 1.97
CA MET A 61 11.64 -12.77 1.42
C MET A 61 10.16 -12.43 1.30
N GLY A 62 9.84 -11.16 1.44
CA GLY A 62 8.47 -10.66 1.30
C GLY A 62 8.43 -9.15 1.14
N THR A 63 7.27 -8.66 0.76
CA THR A 63 7.02 -7.22 0.64
C THR A 63 5.58 -6.89 1.01
N THR A 64 5.36 -5.67 1.44
CA THR A 64 4.03 -5.06 1.51
C THR A 64 3.62 -4.54 0.14
N VAL A 65 2.34 -4.32 -0.05
CA VAL A 65 1.81 -3.61 -1.21
C VAL A 65 0.64 -2.73 -0.80
N VAL A 66 0.63 -1.50 -1.27
CA VAL A 66 -0.51 -0.59 -1.20
C VAL A 66 -0.76 -0.03 -2.60
N ILE A 67 -2.02 -0.09 -3.04
CA ILE A 67 -2.43 0.33 -4.37
C ILE A 67 -3.64 1.24 -4.23
N ALA A 68 -3.73 2.28 -5.05
CA ALA A 68 -4.95 3.05 -5.26
C ALA A 68 -5.35 2.99 -6.73
N ILE A 69 -6.62 2.74 -7.00
CA ILE A 69 -7.21 2.85 -8.33
C ILE A 69 -8.23 3.98 -8.29
N TYR A 70 -7.92 5.02 -9.04
CA TYR A 70 -8.75 6.20 -9.19
C TYR A 70 -9.28 6.30 -10.61
N THR A 71 -10.58 6.44 -10.73
CA THR A 71 -11.30 6.65 -12.00
C THR A 71 -12.32 7.79 -11.82
N SER A 72 -13.05 8.14 -12.88
CA SER A 72 -14.18 9.06 -12.78
C SER A 72 -15.37 8.49 -11.98
N GLU A 73 -15.41 7.19 -11.74
CA GLU A 73 -16.57 6.51 -11.15
C GLU A 73 -16.30 5.99 -9.74
N TYR A 74 -15.03 5.67 -9.42
CA TYR A 74 -14.67 5.10 -8.11
C TYR A 74 -13.22 5.38 -7.72
N LEU A 75 -12.98 5.36 -6.42
CA LEU A 75 -11.66 5.27 -5.81
C LEU A 75 -11.66 4.07 -4.85
N ILE A 76 -10.75 3.13 -5.10
CA ILE A 76 -10.51 2.01 -4.19
C ILE A 76 -9.04 1.96 -3.80
N PHE A 77 -8.80 1.52 -2.58
CA PHE A 77 -7.47 1.14 -2.11
C PHE A 77 -7.40 -0.36 -1.91
N ALA A 78 -6.22 -0.90 -2.13
CA ALA A 78 -5.92 -2.31 -1.86
C ALA A 78 -4.65 -2.39 -1.03
N ASN A 79 -4.62 -3.25 -0.02
CA ASN A 79 -3.49 -3.33 0.92
C ASN A 79 -3.17 -4.76 1.35
N ILE A 80 -1.87 -5.04 1.46
CA ILE A 80 -1.28 -6.15 2.20
C ILE A 80 -0.05 -5.63 2.91
N GLY A 81 -0.03 -5.73 4.25
CA GLY A 81 1.05 -5.26 5.10
C GLY A 81 0.73 -3.97 5.84
N ASP A 82 1.74 -3.19 6.17
CA ASP A 82 1.68 -1.96 6.97
C ASP A 82 2.01 -0.68 6.17
N SER A 83 2.15 -0.80 4.86
CA SER A 83 2.16 0.37 3.99
C SER A 83 0.78 1.02 3.96
N SER A 84 0.74 2.33 3.92
CA SER A 84 -0.48 3.08 4.18
C SER A 84 -0.99 3.85 2.96
N GLY A 85 -2.31 3.87 2.81
CA GLY A 85 -3.02 4.71 1.86
C GLY A 85 -3.91 5.73 2.59
N PHE A 86 -3.83 6.97 2.16
CA PHE A 86 -4.60 8.09 2.71
C PHE A 86 -5.32 8.85 1.61
N VAL A 87 -6.42 9.50 1.97
CA VAL A 87 -7.00 10.59 1.23
C VAL A 87 -6.75 11.91 1.96
N LEU A 88 -6.41 12.96 1.22
CA LEU A 88 -6.36 14.33 1.71
C LEU A 88 -7.74 14.95 1.51
N LYS A 89 -8.37 15.41 2.58
CA LYS A 89 -9.69 16.03 2.54
C LYS A 89 -9.71 17.24 3.50
N ASN A 90 -10.11 18.39 2.98
CA ASN A 90 -10.09 19.65 3.76
C ASN A 90 -8.73 19.89 4.42
N HIS A 91 -7.65 19.66 3.68
CA HIS A 91 -6.27 19.83 4.17
C HIS A 91 -5.84 18.85 5.28
N LYS A 92 -6.62 17.79 5.54
CA LYS A 92 -6.35 16.77 6.54
C LYS A 92 -6.19 15.38 5.91
N LEU A 93 -5.23 14.60 6.44
CA LEU A 93 -5.02 13.21 6.05
C LEU A 93 -5.97 12.29 6.78
N HIS A 94 -6.68 11.49 6.02
CA HIS A 94 -7.53 10.42 6.53
C HIS A 94 -6.99 9.09 6.02
N LYS A 95 -6.55 8.24 6.96
CA LYS A 95 -6.06 6.90 6.62
C LYS A 95 -7.23 6.04 6.15
N VAL A 96 -7.06 5.43 4.99
CA VAL A 96 -8.05 4.53 4.37
C VAL A 96 -7.72 3.08 4.65
N THR A 97 -6.44 2.71 4.56
CA THR A 97 -5.99 1.33 4.74
C THR A 97 -5.84 0.96 6.21
N LYS A 98 -5.95 -0.33 6.51
CA LYS A 98 -5.65 -0.91 7.82
C LYS A 98 -4.33 -1.67 7.76
N ASP A 99 -3.50 -1.53 8.79
CA ASP A 99 -2.21 -2.20 8.85
C ASP A 99 -2.38 -3.65 9.30
N HIS A 100 -1.75 -4.56 8.60
CA HIS A 100 -1.70 -5.97 8.99
C HIS A 100 -0.53 -6.23 9.95
N THR A 101 -0.58 -5.57 11.11
CA THR A 101 0.40 -5.73 12.19
C THR A 101 -0.20 -6.45 13.40
N LEU A 102 0.67 -7.06 14.20
CA LEU A 102 0.24 -7.72 15.44
C LEU A 102 -0.48 -6.73 16.37
N VAL A 103 0.06 -5.53 16.52
CA VAL A 103 -0.55 -4.53 17.42
C VAL A 103 -1.92 -4.08 16.96
N ASN A 104 -2.13 -3.96 15.64
CA ASN A 104 -3.44 -3.61 15.12
C ASN A 104 -4.49 -4.71 15.40
N LEU A 105 -4.09 -5.98 15.28
CA LEU A 105 -4.96 -7.10 15.67
C LEU A 105 -5.31 -7.05 17.17
N LEU A 106 -4.35 -6.73 18.04
CA LEU A 106 -4.58 -6.62 19.47
C LEU A 106 -5.49 -5.42 19.81
N VAL A 107 -5.37 -4.31 19.10
CA VAL A 107 -6.28 -3.16 19.25
C VAL A 107 -7.70 -3.55 18.81
N GLU A 108 -7.86 -4.22 17.67
CA GLU A 108 -9.16 -4.67 17.19
C GLU A 108 -9.82 -5.70 18.12
N ALA A 109 -9.01 -6.54 18.77
CA ALA A 109 -9.48 -7.49 19.78
C ALA A 109 -9.83 -6.83 21.14
N GLY A 110 -9.43 -5.57 21.33
CA GLY A 110 -9.60 -4.85 22.60
C GLY A 110 -8.54 -5.18 23.65
N ASP A 111 -7.48 -5.88 23.28
CA ASP A 111 -6.36 -6.24 24.17
C ASP A 111 -5.35 -5.11 24.35
N LEU A 112 -5.33 -4.15 23.43
CA LEU A 112 -4.53 -2.93 23.48
C LEU A 112 -5.36 -1.72 23.10
N THR A 113 -5.01 -0.57 23.65
CA THR A 113 -5.46 0.74 23.15
C THR A 113 -4.56 1.19 21.98
N GLU A 114 -5.06 2.09 21.14
CA GLU A 114 -4.26 2.71 20.06
C GLU A 114 -3.00 3.39 20.60
N GLU A 115 -3.08 3.99 21.80
CA GLU A 115 -1.94 4.66 22.43
C GLU A 115 -0.87 3.66 22.88
N GLU A 116 -1.26 2.55 23.50
CA GLU A 116 -0.34 1.49 23.89
C GLU A 116 0.32 0.83 22.68
N ALA A 117 -0.42 0.67 21.57
CA ALA A 117 0.10 0.11 20.33
C ALA A 117 1.28 0.89 19.76
N LYS A 118 1.29 2.22 19.88
CA LYS A 118 2.38 3.09 19.40
C LYS A 118 3.73 2.78 20.03
N TYR A 119 3.74 2.36 21.28
CA TYR A 119 4.95 2.10 22.07
C TYR A 119 5.22 0.62 22.26
N HIS A 120 4.37 -0.24 21.72
CA HIS A 120 4.51 -1.69 21.90
C HIS A 120 5.80 -2.21 21.23
N PRO A 121 6.59 -3.09 21.90
CA PRO A 121 7.87 -3.58 21.38
C PRO A 121 7.76 -4.37 20.08
N LYS A 122 6.57 -4.93 19.79
CA LYS A 122 6.27 -5.70 18.58
C LYS A 122 5.41 -4.92 17.58
N LYS A 123 5.43 -3.59 17.62
CA LYS A 123 4.58 -2.76 16.74
C LYS A 123 4.83 -2.96 15.23
N ASN A 124 6.06 -3.37 14.87
CA ASN A 124 6.45 -3.59 13.48
C ASN A 124 6.34 -5.06 13.03
N VAL A 125 5.72 -5.94 13.84
CA VAL A 125 5.54 -7.34 13.46
C VAL A 125 4.38 -7.45 12.47
N LEU A 126 4.73 -7.77 11.22
CA LEU A 126 3.74 -8.01 10.15
C LEU A 126 3.04 -9.36 10.33
N MET A 127 1.74 -9.36 10.14
CA MET A 127 0.88 -10.55 10.14
C MET A 127 0.53 -11.01 8.73
N LYS A 128 0.61 -10.10 7.74
CA LYS A 128 0.41 -10.41 6.32
C LYS A 128 1.46 -9.67 5.48
N ALA A 129 2.05 -10.38 4.51
CA ALA A 129 2.92 -9.83 3.48
C ALA A 129 2.86 -10.71 2.23
N LEU A 130 3.16 -10.15 1.07
CA LEU A 130 3.40 -10.93 -0.16
C LEU A 130 4.66 -11.77 0.02
N GLY A 131 4.59 -13.04 -0.37
CA GLY A 131 5.69 -14.00 -0.20
C GLY A 131 5.76 -14.68 1.16
N ALA A 132 4.87 -14.31 2.12
CA ALA A 132 4.88 -14.91 3.46
C ALA A 132 4.11 -16.24 3.54
N SER A 133 3.11 -16.45 2.70
CA SER A 133 2.27 -17.65 2.67
C SER A 133 1.69 -17.90 1.28
N GLU A 134 1.26 -19.13 1.00
CA GLU A 134 0.62 -19.48 -0.27
C GLU A 134 -0.69 -18.72 -0.50
N LYS A 135 -1.48 -18.53 0.56
CA LYS A 135 -2.71 -17.73 0.51
C LYS A 135 -2.39 -16.28 0.77
N CYS A 136 -2.81 -15.44 -0.15
CA CYS A 136 -2.66 -14.00 -0.08
C CYS A 136 -4.04 -13.36 -0.20
N GLU A 137 -4.51 -12.76 0.89
CA GLU A 137 -5.80 -12.07 0.94
C GLU A 137 -5.55 -10.56 0.92
N LEU A 138 -6.01 -9.93 -0.15
CA LEU A 138 -5.93 -8.50 -0.38
C LEU A 138 -7.13 -7.82 0.30
N ASP A 139 -6.86 -6.88 1.18
CA ASP A 139 -7.93 -6.05 1.75
C ASP A 139 -8.25 -4.92 0.76
N ILE A 140 -9.54 -4.73 0.49
CA ILE A 140 -10.06 -3.70 -0.41
C ILE A 140 -10.87 -2.69 0.40
N PHE A 141 -10.59 -1.41 0.16
CA PHE A 141 -11.26 -0.28 0.81
C PHE A 141 -11.89 0.62 -0.25
N ASP A 142 -13.18 0.82 -0.15
CA ASP A 142 -13.94 1.71 -1.05
C ASP A 142 -14.02 3.11 -0.44
N VAL A 143 -13.64 4.13 -1.20
CA VAL A 143 -13.80 5.53 -0.80
C VAL A 143 -15.08 6.04 -1.44
N VAL A 144 -16.14 6.11 -0.63
CA VAL A 144 -17.49 6.52 -1.10
C VAL A 144 -17.59 8.04 -1.27
N ASP A 145 -16.78 8.81 -0.54
CA ASP A 145 -16.78 10.27 -0.62
C ASP A 145 -15.99 10.74 -1.84
N ASP A 146 -16.60 11.57 -2.67
CA ASP A 146 -15.99 12.13 -3.89
C ASP A 146 -15.22 13.45 -3.65
N LYS A 147 -15.23 13.96 -2.42
CA LYS A 147 -14.62 15.24 -2.04
C LYS A 147 -13.30 15.05 -1.32
N TYR A 148 -12.26 14.78 -2.08
CA TYR A 148 -10.88 14.74 -1.59
C TYR A 148 -9.96 15.53 -2.53
N ASP A 149 -8.91 16.12 -1.93
CA ASP A 149 -7.97 17.01 -2.61
C ASP A 149 -6.77 16.23 -3.18
N GLY A 150 -6.51 15.03 -2.62
CA GLY A 150 -5.38 14.21 -3.04
C GLY A 150 -5.37 12.81 -2.44
N ILE A 151 -4.44 12.00 -2.94
CA ILE A 151 -4.17 10.64 -2.49
C ILE A 151 -2.70 10.55 -2.11
N LEU A 152 -2.40 9.93 -0.96
CA LEU A 152 -1.04 9.60 -0.55
C LEU A 152 -0.92 8.09 -0.35
N LEU A 153 0.10 7.49 -0.98
CA LEU A 153 0.55 6.13 -0.72
C LEU A 153 1.98 6.20 -0.18
N CYS A 154 2.23 5.51 0.93
CA CYS A 154 3.56 5.50 1.52
C CYS A 154 3.86 4.19 2.26
N SER A 155 5.13 3.89 2.43
CA SER A 155 5.58 2.88 3.39
C SER A 155 5.61 3.45 4.81
N ASP A 156 5.81 2.58 5.78
CA ASP A 156 6.04 2.91 7.19
C ASP A 156 7.24 3.83 7.41
N GLY A 157 8.19 3.87 6.47
CA GLY A 157 9.33 4.79 6.50
C GLY A 157 8.95 6.27 6.56
N LEU A 158 7.79 6.66 6.00
CA LEU A 158 7.27 8.02 6.13
C LEU A 158 6.55 8.22 7.48
N THR A 159 5.60 7.35 7.79
CA THR A 159 4.72 7.50 8.95
C THR A 159 5.40 7.20 10.29
N ASN A 160 6.52 6.48 10.28
CA ASN A 160 7.38 6.30 11.46
C ASN A 160 8.26 7.53 11.76
N MET A 161 8.51 8.38 10.76
CA MET A 161 9.41 9.54 10.88
C MET A 161 8.65 10.87 11.03
N LEU A 162 7.47 10.98 10.45
CA LEU A 162 6.67 12.21 10.42
C LEU A 162 5.27 11.97 10.99
N THR A 163 4.76 12.96 11.71
CA THR A 163 3.36 12.97 12.12
C THR A 163 2.44 13.36 10.95
N ASN A 164 1.14 13.04 11.08
CA ASN A 164 0.17 13.43 10.06
C ASN A 164 0.17 14.95 9.83
N GLU A 165 0.30 15.76 10.89
CA GLU A 165 0.34 17.22 10.80
C GLU A 165 1.56 17.72 10.02
N GLN A 166 2.71 17.06 10.17
CA GLN A 166 3.92 17.39 9.40
C GLN A 166 3.74 17.05 7.93
N ILE A 167 3.16 15.88 7.62
CA ILE A 167 2.86 15.46 6.25
C ILE A 167 1.80 16.39 5.63
N GLU A 168 0.73 16.71 6.35
CA GLU A 168 -0.31 17.65 5.93
C GLU A 168 0.27 19.02 5.57
N LYS A 169 1.18 19.53 6.40
CA LYS A 169 1.85 20.80 6.14
C LYS A 169 2.59 20.79 4.81
N VAL A 170 3.33 19.71 4.54
CA VAL A 170 4.07 19.56 3.27
C VAL A 170 3.12 19.45 2.09
N LEU A 171 2.07 18.64 2.19
CA LEU A 171 1.10 18.43 1.10
C LEU A 171 0.25 19.66 0.79
N ASN A 172 0.02 20.53 1.78
CA ASN A 172 -0.74 21.77 1.62
C ASN A 172 0.13 22.98 1.26
N ASP A 173 1.45 22.80 1.15
CA ASP A 173 2.35 23.87 0.74
C ASP A 173 2.29 24.04 -0.79
N ASP A 174 1.91 25.23 -1.26
CA ASP A 174 1.83 25.58 -2.69
C ASP A 174 3.20 25.48 -3.42
N ALA A 175 4.29 25.42 -2.67
CA ALA A 175 5.63 25.21 -3.23
C ALA A 175 5.85 23.77 -3.74
N ILE A 176 5.01 22.80 -3.37
CA ILE A 176 5.13 21.44 -3.84
C ILE A 176 4.57 21.34 -5.25
N CYS A 177 5.47 21.20 -6.20
CA CYS A 177 5.12 20.98 -7.58
C CYS A 177 4.94 19.48 -7.84
N VAL A 178 3.71 19.06 -8.10
CA VAL A 178 3.38 17.70 -8.50
C VAL A 178 3.48 17.56 -10.01
N LEU A 179 4.31 16.66 -10.48
CA LEU A 179 4.56 16.44 -11.89
C LEU A 179 4.20 15.04 -12.33
N GLY A 180 3.74 14.95 -13.55
CA GLY A 180 3.63 13.73 -14.28
C GLY A 180 3.64 14.00 -15.77
N ASN A 181 3.85 12.98 -16.56
CA ASN A 181 3.53 13.00 -17.97
C ASN A 181 2.03 13.17 -18.18
N GLU A 182 1.64 13.62 -19.36
CA GLU A 182 0.25 13.80 -19.75
C GLU A 182 -0.64 12.57 -19.53
N ASN A 183 -0.05 11.38 -19.48
CA ASN A 183 -0.72 10.10 -19.25
C ASN A 183 -0.31 9.42 -17.94
N LYS A 184 0.32 10.12 -17.00
CA LYS A 184 0.82 9.51 -15.77
C LYS A 184 0.55 10.39 -14.59
N ILE A 185 0.36 9.74 -13.46
CA ILE A 185 0.24 10.38 -12.16
C ILE A 185 1.45 11.27 -11.93
N LYS A 186 1.19 12.50 -11.64
CA LYS A 186 2.18 13.51 -11.33
C LYS A 186 2.77 13.23 -9.96
N GLY A 187 4.07 13.17 -9.88
CA GLY A 187 4.81 13.01 -8.63
C GLY A 187 5.44 14.32 -8.21
N ALA A 188 5.75 14.45 -6.95
CA ALA A 188 6.47 15.61 -6.42
C ALA A 188 7.81 15.79 -7.14
N LYS A 189 8.13 17.03 -7.49
CA LYS A 189 9.29 17.33 -8.33
C LYS A 189 10.60 17.33 -7.57
N ASP A 190 10.55 17.67 -6.30
CA ASP A 190 11.73 17.89 -5.46
C ASP A 190 11.44 17.44 -4.01
N LEU A 191 11.15 16.15 -3.82
CA LEU A 191 11.17 15.53 -2.49
C LEU A 191 12.49 14.82 -2.28
#